data_b695b279e47831c9687e1d638214826f
#
_entry.id   b695b279e47831c9687e1d638214826f
#
_cell.length_a   1.000
_cell.length_b   1.000
_cell.length_c   1.000
_cell.angle_alpha   90.00
_cell.angle_beta   90.00
_cell.angle_gamma   90.00
#
_symmetry.space_group_name_H-M   'P 1'
#
loop_
_entity.id
_entity.type
_entity.pdbx_description
1 polymer ?
#
loop_
_entity_poly.entity_id
_entity_poly.type
_entity_poly.pdbx_seq_one_letter_code
_entity_poly.pdbx_strand_id
1 'polypeptide(L)'
;FCTRAKTSPRIAIAVTTADLGQGMAVEAGRLGEGLAARLVSELEAEAGRQGLSRLFVFTSPAMGAIFESLGYHGIAEAPGAALLLEKGQGLQDWLAATRAALASARASLAAAQAGLSALVMNCNPFTLGHLHLARTAAAASDFVVVLVVREDSSTFPYDVRYRLVRE
;
A
#
# COMPACT_ATOMS: atom_id res chain seq x y z
N PHE A 1 1.24 -1.88 17.25
CA PHE A 1 1.87 -2.68 18.33
C PHE A 1 3.30 -2.20 18.54
N CYS A 2 3.61 -1.64 19.70
CA CYS A 2 4.95 -1.22 20.07
C CYS A 2 5.56 -2.30 20.94
N THR A 3 6.53 -3.03 20.44
CA THR A 3 7.29 -4.00 21.24
C THR A 3 8.51 -3.31 21.84
N ARG A 4 8.44 -3.00 23.13
CA ARG A 4 9.56 -2.44 23.88
C ARG A 4 10.43 -3.58 24.37
N ALA A 5 11.62 -3.73 23.83
CA ALA A 5 12.62 -4.62 24.41
C ALA A 5 13.04 -4.14 25.81
N LYS A 6 12.92 -5.00 26.81
CA LYS A 6 13.03 -4.67 28.24
C LYS A 6 14.44 -4.43 28.77
N THR A 7 15.49 -4.54 27.97
CA THR A 7 16.87 -4.34 28.48
C THR A 7 17.77 -3.76 27.40
N SER A 8 18.15 -2.50 27.58
CA SER A 8 19.19 -1.73 26.87
C SER A 8 18.83 -1.06 25.55
N PRO A 9 19.66 -0.08 25.10
CA PRO A 9 19.16 1.27 24.89
C PRO A 9 18.21 1.40 23.72
N ARG A 10 17.33 2.30 23.88
CA ARG A 10 16.25 2.85 23.05
C ARG A 10 16.34 2.56 21.55
N ILE A 11 15.75 1.46 21.13
CA ILE A 11 15.43 1.19 19.75
C ILE A 11 13.91 1.19 19.67
N ALA A 12 13.34 2.10 18.90
CA ALA A 12 11.93 2.11 18.60
C ALA A 12 11.72 1.60 17.17
N ILE A 13 10.92 0.57 17.01
CA ILE A 13 10.47 0.10 15.70
C ILE A 13 8.97 0.14 15.71
N ALA A 14 8.45 0.60 14.61
CA ALA A 14 7.07 0.38 14.28
C ALA A 14 6.94 -0.18 12.88
N VAL A 15 6.28 -1.29 12.80
CA VAL A 15 5.68 -1.83 11.59
C VAL A 15 4.20 -1.61 11.72
N THR A 16 3.58 -1.06 10.70
CA THR A 16 2.14 -0.94 10.70
C THR A 16 1.55 -1.60 9.50
N THR A 17 0.49 -2.32 9.74
CA THR A 17 -0.40 -2.85 8.69
C THR A 17 -1.52 -1.87 8.34
N ALA A 18 -1.69 -0.78 9.09
CA ALA A 18 -2.77 0.18 8.89
C ALA A 18 -2.49 1.61 9.39
N ASP A 19 -1.45 1.87 10.21
CA ASP A 19 -1.19 3.21 10.75
C ASP A 19 0.18 3.75 10.33
N LEU A 20 0.18 4.80 9.53
CA LEU A 20 1.34 5.62 9.19
C LEU A 20 1.69 6.50 10.41
N GLY A 21 2.67 6.14 11.20
CA GLY A 21 3.01 7.05 12.28
C GLY A 21 4.13 6.69 13.21
N GLN A 22 4.83 5.60 12.98
CA GLN A 22 5.90 5.20 13.88
C GLN A 22 7.18 4.88 13.11
N GLY A 23 8.34 5.21 13.65
CA GLY A 23 9.62 5.10 13.01
C GLY A 23 10.56 4.13 13.71
N MET A 24 11.55 3.65 12.96
CA MET A 24 12.68 2.92 13.49
C MET A 24 13.87 3.87 13.66
N ALA A 25 14.53 3.84 14.83
CA ALA A 25 15.76 4.56 15.05
C ALA A 25 16.79 3.67 15.75
N VAL A 26 18.03 3.76 15.30
CA VAL A 26 19.19 3.15 15.97
C VAL A 26 20.05 4.26 16.53
N GLU A 27 20.50 4.10 17.79
CA GLU A 27 21.37 5.06 18.43
C GLU A 27 22.68 5.25 17.64
N ALA A 28 23.10 6.51 17.46
CA ALA A 28 24.23 6.86 16.57
C ALA A 28 25.55 6.11 16.91
N GLY A 29 25.79 5.84 18.20
CA GLY A 29 26.96 5.09 18.67
C GLY A 29 26.91 3.59 18.35
N ARG A 30 25.83 3.06 17.81
CA ARG A 30 25.62 1.64 17.53
C ARG A 30 25.29 1.35 16.06
N LEU A 31 25.53 2.33 15.21
CA LEU A 31 25.40 2.16 13.76
C LEU A 31 26.44 1.12 13.29
N GLY A 32 26.00 0.18 12.45
CA GLY A 32 26.85 -0.91 11.94
C GLY A 32 26.82 -2.21 12.74
N GLU A 33 26.20 -2.26 13.92
CA GLU A 33 26.04 -3.49 14.72
C GLU A 33 24.95 -4.46 14.18
N GLY A 34 24.35 -4.17 13.04
CA GLY A 34 23.27 -4.99 12.46
C GLY A 34 21.94 -4.94 13.25
N LEU A 35 21.81 -4.01 14.17
CA LEU A 35 20.63 -3.92 15.05
C LEU A 35 19.35 -3.66 14.25
N ALA A 36 19.41 -2.81 13.23
CA ALA A 36 18.27 -2.54 12.36
C ALA A 36 17.77 -3.82 11.67
N ALA A 37 18.67 -4.60 11.09
CA ALA A 37 18.34 -5.87 10.43
C ALA A 37 17.72 -6.87 11.40
N ARG A 38 18.31 -7.02 12.61
CA ARG A 38 17.75 -7.90 13.64
C ARG A 38 16.33 -7.50 14.04
N LEU A 39 16.10 -6.22 14.22
CA LEU A 39 14.78 -5.71 14.56
C LEU A 39 13.76 -5.96 13.46
N VAL A 40 14.11 -5.69 12.21
CA VAL A 40 13.24 -6.00 11.07
C VAL A 40 12.94 -7.50 11.04
N SER A 41 13.93 -8.37 11.24
CA SER A 41 13.72 -9.82 11.26
C SER A 41 12.77 -10.26 12.40
N GLU A 42 12.88 -9.68 13.60
CA GLU A 42 11.97 -9.98 14.71
C GLU A 42 10.52 -9.52 14.39
N LEU A 43 10.38 -8.36 13.75
CA LEU A 43 9.06 -7.88 13.32
C LEU A 43 8.46 -8.75 12.22
N GLU A 44 9.27 -9.20 11.28
CA GLU A 44 8.84 -10.14 10.25
C GLU A 44 8.37 -11.47 10.85
N ALA A 45 9.11 -11.98 11.84
CA ALA A 45 8.74 -13.19 12.56
C ALA A 45 7.42 -12.99 13.32
N GLU A 46 7.22 -11.84 13.96
CA GLU A 46 5.96 -11.51 14.64
C GLU A 46 4.81 -11.37 13.64
N ALA A 47 5.02 -10.65 12.54
CA ALA A 47 4.04 -10.53 11.48
C ALA A 47 3.63 -11.89 10.92
N GLY A 48 4.59 -12.79 10.71
CA GLY A 48 4.34 -14.16 10.30
C GLY A 48 3.50 -14.95 11.32
N ARG A 49 3.77 -14.78 12.62
CA ARG A 49 2.93 -15.39 13.68
C ARG A 49 1.48 -14.89 13.67
N GLN A 50 1.29 -13.64 13.26
CA GLN A 50 -0.04 -13.02 13.10
C GLN A 50 -0.69 -13.30 11.73
N GLY A 51 -0.06 -14.10 10.87
CA GLY A 51 -0.58 -14.44 9.54
C GLY A 51 -0.46 -13.31 8.52
N LEU A 52 0.35 -12.29 8.79
CA LEU A 52 0.58 -11.18 7.88
C LEU A 52 1.65 -11.58 6.85
N SER A 53 1.26 -11.63 5.59
CA SER A 53 2.14 -12.04 4.47
C SER A 53 2.72 -10.87 3.68
N ARG A 54 2.30 -9.64 4.00
CA ARG A 54 2.75 -8.41 3.34
C ARG A 54 3.21 -7.41 4.38
N LEU A 55 4.39 -6.87 4.18
CA LEU A 55 4.94 -5.83 5.04
C LEU A 55 5.36 -4.64 4.18
N PHE A 56 5.16 -3.45 4.69
CA PHE A 56 5.52 -2.22 4.01
C PHE A 56 6.52 -1.43 4.85
N VAL A 57 7.46 -0.80 4.15
CA VAL A 57 8.43 0.12 4.75
C VAL A 57 8.37 1.44 4.00
N PHE A 58 8.14 2.51 4.74
CA PHE A 58 8.27 3.87 4.23
C PHE A 58 9.52 4.49 4.84
N THR A 59 10.47 4.91 4.00
CA THR A 59 11.78 5.35 4.45
C THR A 59 12.41 6.37 3.51
N SER A 60 13.57 6.92 3.86
CA SER A 60 14.35 7.76 2.95
C SER A 60 15.04 6.89 1.89
N PRO A 61 15.31 7.40 0.68
CA PRO A 61 16.03 6.67 -0.37
C PRO A 61 17.39 6.14 0.08
N ALA A 62 18.09 6.84 0.98
CA ALA A 62 19.37 6.42 1.53
C ALA A 62 19.31 5.09 2.30
N MET A 63 18.15 4.71 2.81
CA MET A 63 17.94 3.47 3.55
C MET A 63 17.47 2.32 2.64
N GLY A 64 17.16 2.60 1.39
CA GLY A 64 16.60 1.63 0.44
C GLY A 64 17.42 0.34 0.34
N ALA A 65 18.72 0.46 0.11
CA ALA A 65 19.62 -0.68 -0.04
C ALA A 65 19.64 -1.62 1.17
N ILE A 66 19.43 -1.11 2.39
CA ILE A 66 19.36 -1.93 3.60
C ILE A 66 18.10 -2.81 3.54
N PHE A 67 16.95 -2.23 3.25
CA PHE A 67 15.70 -2.99 3.17
C PHE A 67 15.67 -3.94 1.98
N GLU A 68 16.25 -3.55 0.84
CA GLU A 68 16.40 -4.43 -0.31
C GLU A 68 17.25 -5.67 0.04
N SER A 69 18.33 -5.52 0.81
CA SER A 69 19.12 -6.64 1.30
C SER A 69 18.36 -7.58 2.25
N LEU A 70 17.26 -7.10 2.85
CA LEU A 70 16.34 -7.86 3.68
C LEU A 70 15.17 -8.46 2.89
N GLY A 71 15.16 -8.31 1.56
CA GLY A 71 14.16 -8.89 0.67
C GLY A 71 12.94 -8.02 0.46
N TYR A 72 13.01 -6.74 0.77
CA TYR A 72 12.01 -5.75 0.35
C TYR A 72 12.32 -5.27 -1.07
N HIS A 73 11.30 -4.85 -1.79
CA HIS A 73 11.44 -4.24 -3.11
C HIS A 73 10.66 -2.93 -3.19
N GLY A 74 11.21 -1.96 -3.90
CA GLY A 74 10.60 -0.64 -4.09
C GLY A 74 9.31 -0.74 -4.89
N ILE A 75 8.24 -0.10 -4.42
CA ILE A 75 6.94 -0.05 -5.11
C ILE A 75 6.51 1.36 -5.46
N ALA A 76 7.02 2.37 -4.76
CA ALA A 76 6.80 3.78 -5.08
C ALA A 76 7.95 4.64 -4.55
N GLU A 77 8.23 5.73 -5.23
CA GLU A 77 9.27 6.68 -4.85
C GLU A 77 8.81 8.12 -5.07
N ALA A 78 9.11 8.96 -4.08
CA ALA A 78 9.16 10.41 -4.24
C ALA A 78 10.66 10.78 -4.35
N PRO A 79 11.17 11.16 -5.55
CA PRO A 79 12.59 11.32 -5.79
C PRO A 79 13.27 12.22 -4.75
N GLY A 80 14.32 11.72 -4.12
CA GLY A 80 15.09 12.43 -3.10
C GLY A 80 14.42 12.62 -1.75
N ALA A 81 13.13 12.27 -1.61
CA ALA A 81 12.35 12.50 -0.40
C ALA A 81 11.99 11.19 0.34
N ALA A 82 11.37 10.23 -0.36
CA ALA A 82 10.84 9.03 0.29
C ALA A 82 10.82 7.83 -0.65
N LEU A 83 10.92 6.65 -0.08
CA LEU A 83 10.80 5.36 -0.74
C LEU A 83 9.80 4.48 0.02
N LEU A 84 8.86 3.89 -0.70
CA LEU A 84 7.96 2.88 -0.19
C LEU A 84 8.36 1.52 -0.74
N LEU A 85 8.62 0.58 0.16
CA LEU A 85 8.99 -0.79 -0.20
C LEU A 85 7.96 -1.78 0.34
N GLU A 86 7.83 -2.90 -0.35
CA GLU A 86 7.00 -4.04 0.06
C GLU A 86 7.88 -5.29 0.21
N LYS A 87 7.60 -6.10 1.23
CA LYS A 87 8.01 -7.50 1.31
C LYS A 87 6.79 -8.38 1.08
N GLY A 88 6.89 -9.30 0.11
CA GLY A 88 5.76 -10.07 -0.42
C GLY A 88 5.45 -9.71 -1.88
N GLN A 89 4.46 -10.37 -2.46
CA GLN A 89 4.07 -10.20 -3.88
C GLN A 89 2.68 -9.54 -4.05
N GLY A 90 2.13 -8.99 -2.98
CA GLY A 90 0.73 -8.55 -2.97
C GLY A 90 0.40 -7.47 -3.99
N LEU A 91 1.29 -6.49 -4.22
CA LEU A 91 1.08 -5.48 -5.25
C LEU A 91 1.16 -6.11 -6.66
N GLN A 92 2.13 -6.98 -6.90
CA GLN A 92 2.29 -7.63 -8.20
C GLN A 92 1.11 -8.54 -8.52
N ASP A 93 0.63 -9.31 -7.55
CA ASP A 93 -0.55 -10.17 -7.69
C ASP A 93 -1.81 -9.33 -7.98
N TRP A 94 -1.99 -8.23 -7.25
CA TRP A 94 -3.10 -7.30 -7.47
C TRP A 94 -3.03 -6.65 -8.86
N LEU A 95 -1.85 -6.23 -9.30
CA LEU A 95 -1.65 -5.65 -10.63
C LEU A 95 -1.94 -6.68 -11.74
N ALA A 96 -1.48 -7.92 -11.57
CA ALA A 96 -1.74 -9.00 -12.51
C ALA A 96 -3.25 -9.27 -12.64
N ALA A 97 -3.95 -9.40 -11.50
CA ALA A 97 -5.40 -9.61 -11.48
C ALA A 97 -6.16 -8.43 -12.12
N THR A 98 -5.75 -7.20 -11.82
CA THR A 98 -6.37 -5.99 -12.38
C THR A 98 -6.15 -5.89 -13.89
N ARG A 99 -4.95 -6.18 -14.37
CA ARG A 99 -4.65 -6.22 -15.82
C ARG A 99 -5.47 -7.29 -16.54
N ALA A 100 -5.62 -8.47 -15.96
CA ALA A 100 -6.44 -9.53 -16.53
C ALA A 100 -7.92 -9.13 -16.63
N ALA A 101 -8.46 -8.53 -15.58
CA ALA A 101 -9.83 -8.02 -15.57
C ALA A 101 -10.06 -6.92 -16.61
N LEU A 102 -9.13 -5.98 -16.76
CA LEU A 102 -9.18 -4.93 -17.78
C LEU A 102 -9.08 -5.50 -19.19
N ALA A 103 -8.20 -6.48 -19.42
CA ALA A 103 -8.06 -7.15 -20.72
C ALA A 103 -9.37 -7.86 -21.12
N SER A 104 -10.00 -8.56 -20.17
CA SER A 104 -11.30 -9.20 -20.37
C SER A 104 -12.40 -8.20 -20.72
N ALA A 105 -12.49 -7.07 -19.97
CA ALA A 105 -13.46 -6.02 -20.23
C ALA A 105 -13.24 -5.37 -21.61
N ARG A 106 -12.00 -5.09 -22.00
CA ARG A 106 -11.66 -4.55 -23.33
C ARG A 106 -12.04 -5.49 -24.46
N ALA A 107 -11.78 -6.79 -24.30
CA ALA A 107 -12.12 -7.79 -25.29
C ALA A 107 -13.63 -7.86 -25.54
N SER A 108 -14.46 -7.68 -24.51
CA SER A 108 -15.92 -7.68 -24.63
C SER A 108 -16.49 -6.48 -25.39
N LEU A 109 -15.74 -5.39 -25.53
CA LEU A 109 -16.18 -4.17 -26.25
C LEU A 109 -15.60 -4.06 -27.66
N ALA A 110 -14.84 -5.04 -28.13
CA ALA A 110 -14.16 -5.04 -29.44
C ALA A 110 -13.33 -3.77 -29.74
N ALA A 111 -12.84 -3.08 -28.71
CA ALA A 111 -12.16 -1.79 -28.79
C ALA A 111 -10.67 -1.92 -28.45
N ALA A 112 -9.86 -2.18 -29.47
CA ALA A 112 -8.40 -2.39 -29.30
C ALA A 112 -7.64 -1.15 -28.79
N GLN A 113 -8.21 0.06 -28.94
CA GLN A 113 -7.59 1.35 -28.56
C GLN A 113 -8.52 2.22 -27.69
N ALA A 114 -9.32 1.60 -26.84
CA ALA A 114 -10.25 2.32 -25.98
C ALA A 114 -9.51 3.19 -24.95
N GLY A 115 -9.90 4.43 -24.83
CA GLY A 115 -9.44 5.36 -23.81
C GLY A 115 -9.83 4.86 -22.42
N LEU A 116 -8.91 4.95 -21.45
CA LEU A 116 -9.11 4.52 -20.07
C LEU A 116 -8.97 5.71 -19.12
N SER A 117 -9.99 5.95 -18.30
CA SER A 117 -9.90 6.81 -17.12
C SER A 117 -9.84 5.99 -15.85
N ALA A 118 -9.01 6.41 -14.89
CA ALA A 118 -8.94 5.80 -13.57
C ALA A 118 -9.27 6.84 -12.50
N LEU A 119 -10.16 6.49 -11.58
CA LEU A 119 -10.57 7.32 -10.46
C LEU A 119 -10.22 6.59 -9.16
N VAL A 120 -9.52 7.27 -8.26
CA VAL A 120 -9.26 6.77 -6.90
C VAL A 120 -10.16 7.53 -5.95
N MET A 121 -11.06 6.84 -5.27
CA MET A 121 -12.07 7.44 -4.41
C MET A 121 -12.20 6.72 -3.08
N ASN A 122 -12.38 7.46 -2.00
CA ASN A 122 -12.74 6.87 -0.71
C ASN A 122 -14.23 6.50 -0.63
N CYS A 123 -15.11 7.29 -1.23
CA CYS A 123 -16.57 7.08 -1.25
C CYS A 123 -17.19 6.90 0.15
N ASN A 124 -16.84 7.74 1.09
CA ASN A 124 -17.22 7.65 2.51
C ASN A 124 -18.21 8.75 2.96
N PRO A 125 -19.52 8.68 2.61
CA PRO A 125 -20.16 7.76 1.68
C PRO A 125 -19.99 8.15 0.21
N PHE A 126 -20.57 7.36 -0.72
CA PHE A 126 -20.70 7.76 -2.12
C PHE A 126 -21.71 8.91 -2.23
N THR A 127 -21.34 9.99 -2.91
CA THR A 127 -22.12 11.23 -3.02
C THR A 127 -22.35 11.61 -4.48
N LEU A 128 -23.24 12.59 -4.70
CA LEU A 128 -23.47 13.17 -6.04
C LEU A 128 -22.19 13.75 -6.66
N GLY A 129 -21.24 14.23 -5.85
CA GLY A 129 -19.93 14.67 -6.33
C GLY A 129 -19.11 13.53 -6.92
N HIS A 130 -19.08 12.37 -6.27
CA HIS A 130 -18.45 11.17 -6.82
C HIS A 130 -19.12 10.71 -8.12
N LEU A 131 -20.45 10.71 -8.15
CA LEU A 131 -21.21 10.38 -9.35
C LEU A 131 -20.92 11.34 -10.50
N HIS A 132 -20.85 12.64 -10.22
CA HIS A 132 -20.49 13.66 -11.22
C HIS A 132 -19.09 13.40 -11.80
N LEU A 133 -18.11 13.11 -10.94
CA LEU A 133 -16.75 12.80 -11.37
C LEU A 133 -16.72 11.54 -12.26
N ALA A 134 -17.43 10.48 -11.86
CA ALA A 134 -17.52 9.25 -12.64
C ALA A 134 -18.17 9.47 -14.01
N ARG A 135 -19.26 10.26 -14.07
CA ARG A 135 -19.92 10.63 -15.34
C ARG A 135 -19.02 11.47 -16.24
N THR A 136 -18.28 12.42 -15.68
CA THR A 136 -17.31 13.24 -16.43
C THR A 136 -16.20 12.37 -17.04
N ALA A 137 -15.67 11.44 -16.27
CA ALA A 137 -14.67 10.47 -16.75
C ALA A 137 -15.26 9.56 -17.85
N ALA A 138 -16.50 9.09 -17.68
CA ALA A 138 -17.16 8.25 -18.67
C ALA A 138 -17.51 8.99 -19.97
N ALA A 139 -17.69 10.30 -19.92
CA ALA A 139 -17.86 11.12 -21.13
C ALA A 139 -16.54 11.34 -21.89
N ALA A 140 -15.39 11.21 -21.20
CA ALA A 140 -14.08 11.47 -21.75
C ALA A 140 -13.32 10.19 -22.17
N SER A 141 -13.83 9.00 -21.85
CA SER A 141 -13.14 7.72 -22.10
C SER A 141 -14.14 6.58 -22.29
N ASP A 142 -13.68 5.54 -22.99
CA ASP A 142 -14.48 4.35 -23.27
C ASP A 142 -14.62 3.43 -22.05
N PHE A 143 -13.66 3.55 -21.12
CA PHE A 143 -13.65 2.82 -19.86
C PHE A 143 -13.35 3.73 -18.68
N VAL A 144 -14.05 3.48 -17.57
CA VAL A 144 -13.74 4.08 -16.29
C VAL A 144 -13.48 3.00 -15.27
N VAL A 145 -12.29 3.01 -14.67
CA VAL A 145 -11.96 2.17 -13.53
C VAL A 145 -12.10 2.99 -12.26
N VAL A 146 -12.93 2.55 -11.35
CA VAL A 146 -13.07 3.15 -10.03
C VAL A 146 -12.36 2.28 -8.99
N LEU A 147 -11.31 2.83 -8.38
CA LEU A 147 -10.56 2.21 -7.29
C LEU A 147 -11.09 2.75 -5.97
N VAL A 148 -11.87 1.95 -5.27
CA VAL A 148 -12.38 2.31 -3.95
C VAL A 148 -11.30 2.02 -2.91
N VAL A 149 -10.84 3.05 -2.21
CA VAL A 149 -9.79 2.92 -1.20
C VAL A 149 -10.30 2.06 -0.04
N ARG A 150 -9.57 0.99 0.28
CA ARG A 150 -9.85 0.16 1.44
C ARG A 150 -9.08 0.69 2.63
N GLU A 151 -9.78 1.36 3.51
CA GLU A 151 -9.25 1.80 4.81
C GLU A 151 -10.26 1.47 5.91
N ASP A 152 -9.78 1.13 7.09
CA ASP A 152 -10.61 0.67 8.20
C ASP A 152 -11.06 1.80 9.13
N SER A 153 -10.48 3.02 8.97
CA SER A 153 -10.83 4.22 9.76
C SER A 153 -12.00 5.02 9.19
N SER A 154 -12.61 4.58 8.09
CA SER A 154 -13.75 5.24 7.47
C SER A 154 -15.04 5.11 8.28
N THR A 155 -15.89 6.14 8.24
CA THR A 155 -17.23 6.14 8.89
C THR A 155 -18.11 4.99 8.38
N PHE A 156 -18.02 4.69 7.08
CA PHE A 156 -18.71 3.55 6.47
C PHE A 156 -17.72 2.43 6.17
N PRO A 157 -18.00 1.17 6.59
CA PRO A 157 -17.19 0.02 6.26
C PRO A 157 -16.96 -0.14 4.75
N TYR A 158 -15.80 -0.69 4.38
CA TYR A 158 -15.42 -0.86 2.96
C TYR A 158 -16.50 -1.57 2.14
N ASP A 159 -17.09 -2.64 2.64
CA ASP A 159 -18.09 -3.44 1.91
C ASP A 159 -19.36 -2.64 1.62
N VAL A 160 -19.76 -1.75 2.52
CA VAL A 160 -20.88 -0.82 2.32
C VAL A 160 -20.54 0.19 1.22
N ARG A 161 -19.36 0.80 1.30
CA ARG A 161 -18.90 1.77 0.31
C ARG A 161 -18.75 1.16 -1.08
N TYR A 162 -18.17 -0.02 -1.16
CA TYR A 162 -18.01 -0.76 -2.42
C TYR A 162 -19.34 -1.12 -3.06
N ARG A 163 -20.33 -1.56 -2.26
CA ARG A 163 -21.69 -1.84 -2.75
C ARG A 163 -22.36 -0.60 -3.32
N LEU A 164 -22.32 0.54 -2.60
CA LEU A 164 -22.90 1.81 -3.05
C LEU A 164 -22.31 2.34 -4.36
N VAL A 165 -21.05 2.03 -4.65
CA VAL A 165 -20.42 2.40 -5.93
C VAL A 165 -20.88 1.50 -7.08
N ARG A 166 -21.31 0.27 -6.78
CA ARG A 166 -21.77 -0.70 -7.80
C ARG A 166 -23.23 -0.57 -8.17
N GLU A 167 -24.08 -0.01 -7.32
CA GLU A 167 -25.50 0.26 -7.55
C GLU A 167 -25.69 1.54 -8.38
#